data_6ef13e524a9e03f16785b87ad85246b4
#
_entry.id   6ef13e524a9e03f16785b87ad85246b4
#
_cell.length_a   1.000
_cell.length_b   1.000
_cell.length_c   1.000
_cell.angle_alpha   90.00
_cell.angle_beta   90.00
_cell.angle_gamma   90.00
#
_symmetry.space_group_name_H-M   'P 1'
#
loop_
_entity.id
_entity.type
_entity.pdbx_description
1 polymer ?
#
loop_
_entity_poly.entity_id
_entity_poly.type
_entity_poly.pdbx_seq_one_letter_code
_entity_poly.pdbx_strand_id
1 'polypeptide(L)'
;MHLAVYRNANSNLFAALGADCGVDCVGDEISGTALIHMLDAINKNSGMPQTVIYTLNPSNAAQIASIAGAFPNVRCGAAWWFCDHKRGIREEMEITAENSSLGSFLGMLTDSRSFLSYARHDYFRRIAADILGDWVNGGEYDKESAVSLAEKISYYNIKELTEQ
;
A
#
# COMPACT_ATOMS: atom_id res chain seq x y z
N MET A 1 -0.77 7.21 -6.42
CA MET A 1 -0.10 6.71 -7.65
C MET A 1 -0.26 5.20 -7.68
N HIS A 2 -0.62 4.62 -8.84
CA HIS A 2 -0.73 3.16 -9.04
C HIS A 2 0.34 2.73 -10.04
N LEU A 3 1.24 1.84 -9.64
CA LEU A 3 2.43 1.47 -10.40
C LEU A 3 2.44 -0.03 -10.71
N ALA A 4 3.24 -0.42 -11.70
CA ALA A 4 3.49 -1.81 -12.08
C ALA A 4 2.21 -2.61 -12.43
N VAL A 5 1.29 -1.98 -13.15
CA VAL A 5 0.10 -2.62 -13.71
C VAL A 5 0.28 -2.78 -15.21
N TYR A 6 0.07 -3.99 -15.74
CA TYR A 6 -0.02 -4.24 -17.17
C TYR A 6 -1.49 -4.40 -17.57
N ARG A 7 -2.03 -3.38 -18.23
CA ARG A 7 -3.44 -3.35 -18.59
C ARG A 7 -3.70 -4.10 -19.90
N ASN A 8 -4.86 -4.76 -19.95
CA ASN A 8 -5.39 -5.39 -21.18
C ASN A 8 -4.43 -6.42 -21.80
N ALA A 9 -3.83 -7.28 -20.98
CA ALA A 9 -2.83 -8.26 -21.38
C ALA A 9 -3.32 -9.23 -22.48
N ASN A 10 -4.63 -9.52 -22.54
CA ASN A 10 -5.25 -10.33 -23.58
C ASN A 10 -5.99 -9.45 -24.58
N SER A 11 -5.33 -9.17 -25.70
CA SER A 11 -5.86 -8.28 -26.76
C SER A 11 -7.14 -8.80 -27.43
N ASN A 12 -7.33 -10.11 -27.50
CA ASN A 12 -8.55 -10.70 -28.09
C ASN A 12 -9.76 -10.47 -27.17
N LEU A 13 -9.60 -10.66 -25.87
CA LEU A 13 -10.64 -10.38 -24.90
C LEU A 13 -10.92 -8.87 -24.79
N PHE A 14 -9.88 -8.05 -24.80
CA PHE A 14 -10.04 -6.60 -24.83
C PHE A 14 -10.83 -6.12 -26.07
N ALA A 15 -10.52 -6.66 -27.24
CA ALA A 15 -11.26 -6.33 -28.47
C ALA A 15 -12.72 -6.78 -28.42
N ALA A 16 -13.03 -7.89 -27.77
CA ALA A 16 -14.38 -8.44 -27.68
C ALA A 16 -15.22 -7.79 -26.57
N LEU A 17 -14.64 -7.44 -25.43
CA LEU A 17 -15.34 -7.04 -24.21
C LEU A 17 -15.07 -5.59 -23.80
N GLY A 18 -14.04 -4.94 -24.34
CA GLY A 18 -13.65 -3.58 -24.01
C GLY A 18 -12.75 -3.48 -22.77
N ALA A 19 -12.60 -2.26 -22.26
CA ALA A 19 -11.79 -1.96 -21.07
C ALA A 19 -12.42 -2.57 -19.80
N ASP A 20 -11.59 -2.80 -18.80
CA ASP A 20 -11.98 -3.32 -17.47
C ASP A 20 -12.68 -4.71 -17.52
N CYS A 21 -12.38 -5.49 -18.53
CA CYS A 21 -12.92 -6.86 -18.67
C CYS A 21 -12.17 -7.93 -17.83
N GLY A 22 -11.25 -7.51 -16.93
CA GLY A 22 -10.58 -8.41 -15.99
C GLY A 22 -9.33 -9.13 -16.54
N VAL A 23 -8.73 -8.62 -17.62
CA VAL A 23 -7.55 -9.19 -18.26
C VAL A 23 -6.25 -8.39 -17.99
N ASP A 24 -6.18 -7.77 -16.84
CA ASP A 24 -4.98 -7.07 -16.38
C ASP A 24 -4.04 -8.03 -15.64
N CYS A 25 -2.75 -7.67 -15.61
CA CYS A 25 -1.70 -8.47 -14.98
C CYS A 25 -0.78 -7.61 -14.13
N VAL A 26 0.02 -8.26 -13.31
CA VAL A 26 1.19 -7.64 -12.69
C VAL A 26 2.15 -7.21 -13.81
N GLY A 27 2.57 -5.96 -13.77
CA GLY A 27 3.55 -5.40 -14.71
C GLY A 27 4.99 -5.59 -14.25
N ASP A 28 5.91 -5.13 -15.07
CA ASP A 28 7.33 -5.14 -14.78
C ASP A 28 7.68 -4.28 -13.55
N GLU A 29 8.88 -4.50 -13.00
CA GLU A 29 9.44 -3.65 -11.98
C GLU A 29 9.60 -2.21 -12.50
N ILE A 30 9.31 -1.24 -11.63
CA ILE A 30 9.51 0.17 -11.96
C ILE A 30 10.96 0.58 -11.76
N SER A 31 11.37 1.64 -12.44
CA SER A 31 12.62 2.31 -12.15
C SER A 31 12.47 3.20 -10.91
N GLY A 32 12.97 2.77 -9.75
CA GLY A 32 12.99 3.59 -8.54
C GLY A 32 13.78 4.88 -8.71
N THR A 33 14.88 4.86 -9.49
CA THR A 33 15.64 6.07 -9.81
C THR A 33 14.78 7.09 -10.55
N ALA A 34 14.00 6.67 -11.54
CA ALA A 34 13.09 7.58 -12.25
C ALA A 34 12.01 8.14 -11.32
N LEU A 35 11.45 7.32 -10.42
CA LEU A 35 10.49 7.75 -9.42
C LEU A 35 11.10 8.78 -8.46
N ILE A 36 12.31 8.53 -7.96
CA ILE A 36 13.04 9.47 -7.09
C ILE A 36 13.24 10.81 -7.79
N HIS A 37 13.73 10.81 -9.03
CA HIS A 37 13.95 12.05 -9.78
C HIS A 37 12.64 12.85 -10.00
N MET A 38 11.55 12.16 -10.28
CA MET A 38 10.22 12.78 -10.42
C MET A 38 9.77 13.44 -9.11
N LEU A 39 9.82 12.69 -8.00
CA LEU A 39 9.42 13.20 -6.68
C LEU A 39 10.31 14.36 -6.21
N ASP A 40 11.63 14.27 -6.44
CA ASP A 40 12.57 15.34 -6.12
C ASP A 40 12.29 16.61 -6.92
N ALA A 41 11.99 16.48 -8.21
CA ALA A 41 11.62 17.62 -9.06
C ALA A 41 10.31 18.28 -8.58
N ILE A 42 9.31 17.50 -8.18
CA ILE A 42 8.07 18.03 -7.61
C ILE A 42 8.37 18.76 -6.28
N ASN A 43 9.09 18.09 -5.39
CA ASN A 43 9.41 18.64 -4.06
C ASN A 43 10.18 19.98 -4.15
N LYS A 44 11.14 20.09 -5.07
CA LYS A 44 11.92 21.31 -5.29
C LYS A 44 11.10 22.48 -5.84
N ASN A 45 10.16 22.20 -6.74
CA ASN A 45 9.46 23.26 -7.49
C ASN A 45 8.17 23.74 -6.81
N SER A 46 7.44 22.85 -6.13
CA SER A 46 6.11 23.16 -5.61
C SER A 46 5.84 22.65 -4.18
N GLY A 47 6.83 22.00 -3.56
CA GLY A 47 6.62 21.22 -2.35
C GLY A 47 5.92 19.89 -2.67
N MET A 48 6.06 18.92 -1.77
CA MET A 48 5.53 17.58 -1.96
C MET A 48 4.06 17.51 -1.57
N PRO A 49 3.13 17.25 -2.49
CA PRO A 49 1.73 17.03 -2.15
C PRO A 49 1.56 15.71 -1.38
N GLN A 50 0.43 15.56 -0.69
CA GLN A 50 0.06 14.28 -0.08
C GLN A 50 0.01 13.21 -1.18
N THR A 51 0.91 12.25 -1.08
CA THR A 51 1.09 11.22 -2.11
C THR A 51 1.10 9.84 -1.48
N VAL A 52 0.26 8.95 -1.99
CA VAL A 52 0.26 7.53 -1.63
C VAL A 52 0.67 6.72 -2.85
N ILE A 53 1.65 5.84 -2.69
CA ILE A 53 2.19 5.03 -3.78
C ILE A 53 1.77 3.57 -3.56
N TYR A 54 1.06 3.02 -4.53
CA TYR A 54 0.65 1.62 -4.60
C TYR A 54 1.41 0.92 -5.71
N THR A 55 1.91 -0.26 -5.45
CA THR A 55 2.46 -1.14 -6.50
C THR A 55 1.67 -2.43 -6.62
N LEU A 56 1.53 -2.92 -7.84
CA LEU A 56 0.98 -4.24 -8.10
C LEU A 56 2.06 -5.32 -8.13
N ASN A 57 3.32 -4.92 -8.35
CA ASN A 57 4.45 -5.84 -8.32
C ASN A 57 5.12 -5.84 -6.93
N PRO A 58 5.04 -6.96 -6.17
CA PRO A 58 5.61 -7.03 -4.82
C PRO A 58 7.14 -6.85 -4.79
N SER A 59 7.85 -7.10 -5.91
CA SER A 59 9.30 -6.86 -6.00
C SER A 59 9.68 -5.39 -5.79
N ASN A 60 8.74 -4.46 -5.98
CA ASN A 60 8.98 -3.02 -5.75
C ASN A 60 8.70 -2.56 -4.31
N ALA A 61 8.15 -3.39 -3.44
CA ALA A 61 7.66 -2.97 -2.13
C ALA A 61 8.75 -2.31 -1.26
N ALA A 62 9.90 -2.94 -1.09
CA ALA A 62 11.01 -2.38 -0.32
C ALA A 62 11.57 -1.08 -0.92
N GLN A 63 11.64 -1.02 -2.25
CA GLN A 63 12.08 0.19 -2.95
C GLN A 63 11.11 1.35 -2.71
N ILE A 64 9.81 1.11 -2.83
CA ILE A 64 8.77 2.11 -2.59
C ILE A 64 8.75 2.54 -1.12
N ALA A 65 8.90 1.60 -0.18
CA ALA A 65 8.96 1.90 1.24
C ALA A 65 10.12 2.84 1.56
N SER A 66 11.32 2.55 1.06
CA SER A 66 12.50 3.41 1.25
C SER A 66 12.33 4.79 0.61
N ILE A 67 11.73 4.87 -0.58
CA ILE A 67 11.42 6.15 -1.25
C ILE A 67 10.40 6.95 -0.43
N ALA A 68 9.32 6.32 0.06
CA ALA A 68 8.33 6.97 0.90
C ALA A 68 8.95 7.54 2.19
N GLY A 69 9.93 6.85 2.78
CA GLY A 69 10.68 7.35 3.93
C GLY A 69 11.60 8.54 3.63
N ALA A 70 11.96 8.76 2.37
CA ALA A 70 12.88 9.82 1.96
C ALA A 70 12.19 11.16 1.63
N PHE A 71 10.88 11.17 1.38
CA PHE A 71 10.15 12.38 0.99
C PHE A 71 9.03 12.71 2.00
N PRO A 72 8.88 14.00 2.39
CA PRO A 72 7.74 14.41 3.20
C PRO A 72 6.44 14.17 2.45
N ASN A 73 5.36 13.88 3.15
CA ASN A 73 4.03 13.67 2.58
C ASN A 73 3.89 12.49 1.59
N VAL A 74 4.90 11.63 1.47
CA VAL A 74 4.84 10.41 0.68
C VAL A 74 4.64 9.21 1.62
N ARG A 75 3.71 8.33 1.29
CA ARG A 75 3.37 7.14 2.07
C ARG A 75 3.29 5.91 1.18
N CYS A 76 3.61 4.76 1.76
CA CYS A 76 3.29 3.47 1.14
C CYS A 76 1.78 3.26 1.14
N GLY A 77 1.24 2.79 0.04
CA GLY A 77 -0.11 2.27 -0.04
C GLY A 77 -0.22 0.87 0.54
N ALA A 78 -1.45 0.39 0.73
CA ALA A 78 -1.72 -0.98 1.16
C ALA A 78 -1.31 -1.99 0.08
N ALA A 79 -1.13 -3.25 0.46
CA ALA A 79 -1.19 -4.36 -0.48
C ALA A 79 -2.51 -4.28 -1.26
N TRP A 80 -2.41 -4.17 -2.58
CA TRP A 80 -3.52 -3.79 -3.42
C TRP A 80 -3.75 -4.80 -4.54
N TRP A 81 -5.02 -5.05 -4.87
CA TRP A 81 -5.48 -5.87 -5.97
C TRP A 81 -4.88 -7.29 -5.95
N PHE A 82 -3.91 -7.64 -6.83
CA PHE A 82 -3.27 -8.96 -6.86
C PHE A 82 -2.43 -9.27 -5.61
N CYS A 83 -2.02 -8.23 -4.87
CA CYS A 83 -1.29 -8.38 -3.61
C CYS A 83 -2.20 -8.41 -2.38
N ASP A 84 -3.52 -8.17 -2.54
CA ASP A 84 -4.49 -8.03 -1.48
C ASP A 84 -4.98 -9.41 -1.00
N HIS A 85 -4.08 -10.16 -0.40
CA HIS A 85 -4.29 -11.45 0.23
C HIS A 85 -3.41 -11.57 1.48
N LYS A 86 -3.68 -12.56 2.34
CA LYS A 86 -3.02 -12.71 3.66
C LYS A 86 -1.50 -12.54 3.60
N ARG A 87 -0.83 -13.21 2.65
CA ARG A 87 0.62 -13.13 2.48
C ARG A 87 1.05 -11.73 2.02
N GLY A 88 0.42 -11.18 0.99
CA GLY A 88 0.79 -9.87 0.46
C GLY A 88 0.57 -8.73 1.46
N ILE A 89 -0.51 -8.79 2.26
CA ILE A 89 -0.75 -7.82 3.34
C ILE A 89 0.34 -7.91 4.41
N ARG A 90 0.73 -9.14 4.80
CA ARG A 90 1.81 -9.36 5.78
C ARG A 90 3.13 -8.81 5.24
N GLU A 91 3.53 -9.21 4.04
CA GLU A 91 4.77 -8.78 3.40
C GLU A 91 4.84 -7.26 3.26
N GLU A 92 3.76 -6.60 2.83
CA GLU A 92 3.71 -5.13 2.69
C GLU A 92 3.86 -4.42 4.05
N MET A 93 3.20 -4.91 5.09
CA MET A 93 3.31 -4.32 6.43
C MET A 93 4.70 -4.52 7.03
N GLU A 94 5.28 -5.72 6.91
CA GLU A 94 6.63 -6.04 7.40
C GLU A 94 7.68 -5.20 6.66
N ILE A 95 7.63 -5.15 5.32
CA ILE A 95 8.54 -4.34 4.51
C ILE A 95 8.41 -2.85 4.84
N THR A 96 7.19 -2.36 5.05
CA THR A 96 6.96 -0.96 5.42
C THR A 96 7.54 -0.66 6.81
N ALA A 97 7.40 -1.57 7.76
CA ALA A 97 7.97 -1.44 9.10
C ALA A 97 9.50 -1.40 9.08
N GLU A 98 10.12 -2.22 8.23
CA GLU A 98 11.57 -2.35 8.13
C GLU A 98 12.24 -1.18 7.38
N ASN A 99 11.56 -0.61 6.37
CA ASN A 99 12.17 0.33 5.43
C ASN A 99 11.59 1.75 5.49
N SER A 100 10.53 1.98 6.27
CA SER A 100 9.82 3.25 6.36
C SER A 100 9.15 3.41 7.73
N SER A 101 8.01 4.12 7.77
CA SER A 101 7.22 4.33 8.99
C SER A 101 5.86 3.64 8.89
N LEU A 102 5.72 2.48 9.51
CA LEU A 102 4.43 1.82 9.62
C LEU A 102 3.40 2.66 10.39
N GLY A 103 3.86 3.56 11.27
CA GLY A 103 3.00 4.48 12.01
C GLY A 103 2.24 5.48 11.14
N SER A 104 2.66 5.71 9.90
CA SER A 104 1.97 6.56 8.90
C SER A 104 1.18 5.77 7.85
N PHE A 105 1.16 4.45 7.94
CA PHE A 105 0.48 3.57 7.00
C PHE A 105 -1.04 3.77 7.05
N LEU A 106 -1.69 3.80 5.88
CA LEU A 106 -3.12 4.16 5.79
C LEU A 106 -4.08 2.96 5.88
N GLY A 107 -3.53 1.76 6.13
CA GLY A 107 -4.31 0.54 6.22
C GLY A 107 -4.77 0.02 4.87
N MET A 108 -5.98 -0.52 4.84
CA MET A 108 -6.57 -1.24 3.71
C MET A 108 -7.42 -0.32 2.83
N LEU A 109 -7.35 -0.54 1.54
CA LEU A 109 -8.37 -0.08 0.59
C LEU A 109 -8.95 -1.28 -0.16
N THR A 110 -10.19 -1.19 -0.62
CA THR A 110 -10.81 -2.29 -1.36
C THR A 110 -10.77 -2.09 -2.87
N ASP A 111 -10.68 -0.86 -3.34
CA ASP A 111 -10.82 -0.47 -4.76
C ASP A 111 -12.03 -1.16 -5.43
N SER A 112 -13.14 -1.26 -4.70
CA SER A 112 -14.32 -2.01 -5.12
C SER A 112 -15.57 -1.13 -5.14
N ARG A 113 -16.44 -1.39 -6.11
CA ARG A 113 -17.76 -0.76 -6.23
C ARG A 113 -18.87 -1.50 -5.47
N SER A 114 -18.53 -2.59 -4.77
CA SER A 114 -19.49 -3.41 -4.03
C SER A 114 -19.47 -3.12 -2.53
N PHE A 115 -20.62 -2.92 -1.91
CA PHE A 115 -20.75 -2.82 -0.45
C PHE A 115 -20.29 -4.09 0.28
N LEU A 116 -20.37 -5.26 -0.35
CA LEU A 116 -19.88 -6.51 0.23
C LEU A 116 -18.37 -6.48 0.46
N SER A 117 -17.64 -5.63 -0.26
CA SER A 117 -16.20 -5.48 -0.10
C SER A 117 -15.79 -4.81 1.22
N TYR A 118 -16.70 -4.19 1.96
CA TYR A 118 -16.39 -3.67 3.30
C TYR A 118 -15.95 -4.76 4.28
N ALA A 119 -16.36 -6.00 4.08
CA ALA A 119 -15.87 -7.15 4.86
C ALA A 119 -14.33 -7.33 4.75
N ARG A 120 -13.70 -6.82 3.69
CA ARG A 120 -12.24 -6.87 3.51
C ARG A 120 -11.49 -6.01 4.52
N HIS A 121 -12.09 -4.95 5.05
CA HIS A 121 -11.50 -4.18 6.14
C HIS A 121 -11.43 -5.00 7.45
N ASP A 122 -12.42 -5.85 7.73
CA ASP A 122 -12.35 -6.78 8.85
C ASP A 122 -11.27 -7.85 8.63
N TYR A 123 -11.19 -8.38 7.42
CA TYR A 123 -10.13 -9.32 7.01
C TYR A 123 -8.74 -8.71 7.22
N PHE A 124 -8.51 -7.49 6.77
CA PHE A 124 -7.26 -6.77 6.97
C PHE A 124 -6.94 -6.59 8.47
N ARG A 125 -7.90 -6.11 9.27
CA ARG A 125 -7.68 -5.90 10.72
C ARG A 125 -7.28 -7.17 11.45
N ARG A 126 -7.84 -8.32 11.06
CA ARG A 126 -7.46 -9.63 11.62
C ARG A 126 -6.01 -9.99 11.28
N ILE A 127 -5.58 -9.74 10.04
CA ILE A 127 -4.20 -9.99 9.62
C ILE A 127 -3.25 -9.02 10.32
N ALA A 128 -3.58 -7.74 10.39
CA ALA A 128 -2.77 -6.75 11.10
C ALA A 128 -2.63 -7.07 12.59
N ALA A 129 -3.71 -7.51 13.24
CA ALA A 129 -3.67 -7.94 14.63
C ALA A 129 -2.81 -9.20 14.84
N ASP A 130 -2.84 -10.14 13.90
CA ASP A 130 -2.00 -11.34 13.90
C ASP A 130 -0.50 -10.97 13.80
N ILE A 131 -0.15 -10.07 12.88
CA ILE A 131 1.24 -9.57 12.70
C ILE A 131 1.72 -8.87 13.97
N LEU A 132 0.95 -7.91 14.48
CA LEU A 132 1.31 -7.15 15.67
C LEU A 132 1.37 -8.05 16.92
N GLY A 133 0.49 -9.05 16.98
CA GLY A 133 0.51 -10.07 18.05
C GLY A 133 1.77 -10.94 18.00
N ASP A 134 2.23 -11.32 16.81
CA ASP A 134 3.48 -12.05 16.63
C ASP A 134 4.67 -11.22 17.15
N TRP A 135 4.75 -9.93 16.83
CA TRP A 135 5.82 -9.03 17.30
C TRP A 135 5.80 -8.83 18.82
N VAL A 136 4.61 -8.70 19.42
CA VAL A 136 4.48 -8.61 20.87
C VAL A 136 4.92 -9.90 21.54
N ASN A 137 4.49 -11.05 21.04
CA ASN A 137 4.85 -12.36 21.58
C ASN A 137 6.35 -12.67 21.39
N GLY A 138 6.95 -12.16 20.31
CA GLY A 138 8.39 -12.24 20.04
C GLY A 138 9.23 -11.29 20.90
N GLY A 139 8.59 -10.37 21.64
CA GLY A 139 9.28 -9.34 22.42
C GLY A 139 9.88 -8.20 21.60
N GLU A 140 9.49 -8.09 20.33
CA GLU A 140 9.96 -7.06 19.40
C GLU A 140 9.22 -5.74 19.58
N TYR A 141 7.99 -5.80 20.12
CA TYR A 141 7.12 -4.63 20.29
C TYR A 141 6.32 -4.73 21.62
N ASP A 142 6.12 -3.62 22.32
CA ASP A 142 5.27 -3.64 23.52
C ASP A 142 3.78 -3.64 23.14
N LYS A 143 2.96 -4.23 24.00
CA LYS A 143 1.53 -4.43 23.74
C LYS A 143 0.75 -3.12 23.60
N GLU A 144 1.07 -2.10 24.41
CA GLU A 144 0.35 -0.83 24.40
C GLU A 144 0.60 -0.07 23.09
N SER A 145 1.86 -0.01 22.67
CA SER A 145 2.25 0.55 21.36
C SER A 145 1.65 -0.23 20.20
N ALA A 146 1.57 -1.57 20.27
CA ALA A 146 0.95 -2.40 19.23
C ALA A 146 -0.54 -2.09 19.07
N VAL A 147 -1.28 -1.94 20.18
CA VAL A 147 -2.70 -1.56 20.14
C VAL A 147 -2.87 -0.17 19.54
N SER A 148 -2.09 0.81 19.98
CA SER A 148 -2.11 2.18 19.44
C SER A 148 -1.80 2.20 17.93
N LEU A 149 -0.83 1.41 17.48
CA LEU A 149 -0.49 1.27 16.07
C LEU A 149 -1.63 0.64 15.26
N ALA A 150 -2.27 -0.41 15.79
CA ALA A 150 -3.43 -1.05 15.16
C ALA A 150 -4.58 -0.06 14.94
N GLU A 151 -4.87 0.77 15.93
CA GLU A 151 -5.91 1.82 15.84
C GLU A 151 -5.54 2.88 14.79
N LYS A 152 -4.29 3.36 14.78
CA LYS A 152 -3.80 4.32 13.79
C LYS A 152 -3.94 3.79 12.37
N ILE A 153 -3.42 2.60 12.10
CA ILE A 153 -3.46 1.97 10.77
C ILE A 153 -4.91 1.70 10.34
N SER A 154 -5.76 1.29 11.26
CA SER A 154 -7.14 0.90 10.93
C SER A 154 -8.10 2.07 10.77
N TYR A 155 -7.79 3.25 11.34
CA TYR A 155 -8.74 4.35 11.38
C TYR A 155 -8.10 5.74 11.42
N TYR A 156 -7.25 6.05 12.40
CA TYR A 156 -6.87 7.43 12.66
C TYR A 156 -6.04 8.05 11.55
N ASN A 157 -5.11 7.31 10.96
CA ASN A 157 -4.24 7.84 9.90
C ASN A 157 -5.01 8.31 8.66
N ILE A 158 -6.01 7.52 8.22
CA ILE A 158 -6.82 7.94 7.07
C ILE A 158 -7.80 9.05 7.44
N LYS A 159 -8.35 9.03 8.66
CA LYS A 159 -9.21 10.09 9.14
C LYS A 159 -8.48 11.44 9.14
N GLU A 160 -7.30 11.50 9.75
CA GLU A 160 -6.48 12.72 9.77
C GLU A 160 -6.13 13.23 8.37
N LEU A 161 -5.89 12.32 7.42
CA LEU A 161 -5.57 12.70 6.04
C LEU A 161 -6.79 13.27 5.30
N THR A 162 -7.99 12.82 5.62
CA THR A 162 -9.22 13.22 4.89
C THR A 162 -9.95 14.40 5.52
N GLU A 163 -9.62 14.77 6.77
CA GLU A 163 -10.22 15.88 7.48
C GLU A 163 -9.35 17.18 7.43
N GLN A 164 -8.23 17.16 6.70
CA GLN A 164 -7.39 18.33 6.41
C GLN A 164 -7.97 19.07 5.19
#